data_4f8fdf01bcb12f9f6759d407a6f6a3dd
#
_entry.id   4f8fdf01bcb12f9f6759d407a6f6a3dd
#
_cell.length_a   1.000
_cell.length_b   1.000
_cell.length_c   1.000
_cell.angle_alpha   90.00
_cell.angle_beta   90.00
_cell.angle_gamma   90.00
#
_symmetry.space_group_name_H-M   'P 1'
#
loop_
_entity.id
_entity.type
_entity.pdbx_description
1 polymer ?
#
loop_
_entity_poly.entity_id
_entity_poly.type
_entity_poly.pdbx_seq_one_letter_code
_entity_poly.pdbx_strand_id
1 'polypeptide(L)'
;MVISDKQTLRRCVKQAVRRAAVVETLLNFDAARGEMGIKALTTSISKAQGLTPLQADAAAAFAAMDALEMPIEDIPRAALIQSGYTREAYLREILDQMRAKRVFACVSIRDAQSAVFEDDRIAPLLTLPEDFFAPGRYGVEYARRAEEIRLAAQQCGARDVLIRQFDEDALRFCVIPACEDECLRLHVRLDTRAQADGFLRQLDASHTVRALAFGDETVEPMLIEAAATRRRLLVRVNKRIPLALEKLGLRFVPYASEADLPEQMLGRWITAREAIWPALCDAYLPLARCGYPLTSEAIARDVQALFGGHFLMDDDNTHEAYQE
;
A
#
# COMPACT_ATOMS: atom_id res chain seq x y z
N MET A 1 -2.77 -13.21 -29.18
CA MET A 1 -3.01 -14.69 -29.18
C MET A 1 -4.07 -14.99 -28.12
N VAL A 2 -5.16 -15.67 -28.51
CA VAL A 2 -6.22 -16.04 -27.57
C VAL A 2 -5.76 -17.23 -26.70
N ILE A 3 -5.97 -17.13 -25.41
CA ILE A 3 -5.57 -18.14 -24.41
C ILE A 3 -6.73 -19.13 -24.24
N SER A 4 -6.50 -20.39 -24.62
CA SER A 4 -7.52 -21.45 -24.56
C SER A 4 -7.22 -22.56 -23.55
N ASP A 5 -6.01 -22.62 -23.04
CA ASP A 5 -5.59 -23.68 -22.11
C ASP A 5 -5.09 -23.13 -20.76
N LYS A 6 -5.26 -23.95 -19.72
CA LYS A 6 -4.93 -23.59 -18.32
C LYS A 6 -3.42 -23.32 -18.10
N GLN A 7 -2.55 -24.01 -18.84
CA GLN A 7 -1.10 -23.87 -18.63
C GLN A 7 -0.59 -22.54 -19.22
N THR A 8 -1.05 -22.19 -20.42
CA THR A 8 -0.79 -20.88 -21.03
C THR A 8 -1.35 -19.77 -20.19
N LEU A 9 -2.58 -19.90 -19.67
CA LEU A 9 -3.19 -18.91 -18.75
C LEU A 9 -2.30 -18.68 -17.53
N ARG A 10 -1.90 -19.75 -16.84
CA ARG A 10 -1.02 -19.64 -15.66
C ARG A 10 0.29 -18.93 -15.98
N ARG A 11 0.91 -19.25 -17.10
CA ARG A 11 2.15 -18.61 -17.52
C ARG A 11 1.95 -17.13 -17.81
N CYS A 12 0.89 -16.75 -18.53
CA CYS A 12 0.58 -15.36 -18.85
C CYS A 12 0.28 -14.54 -17.59
N VAL A 13 -0.56 -15.04 -16.67
CA VAL A 13 -0.90 -14.35 -15.42
C VAL A 13 0.34 -14.19 -14.55
N LYS A 14 1.12 -15.27 -14.34
CA LYS A 14 2.35 -15.20 -13.54
C LYS A 14 3.35 -14.21 -14.12
N GLN A 15 3.52 -14.18 -15.43
CA GLN A 15 4.40 -13.23 -16.09
C GLN A 15 3.89 -11.79 -15.98
N ALA A 16 2.58 -11.56 -16.11
CA ALA A 16 1.98 -10.25 -15.94
C ALA A 16 2.19 -9.71 -14.51
N VAL A 17 1.90 -10.54 -13.48
CA VAL A 17 2.10 -10.17 -12.07
C VAL A 17 3.57 -9.85 -11.76
N ARG A 18 4.51 -10.63 -12.27
CA ARG A 18 5.94 -10.37 -12.06
C ARG A 18 6.43 -9.08 -12.72
N ARG A 19 5.81 -8.66 -13.83
CA ARG A 19 6.18 -7.47 -14.60
C ARG A 19 5.42 -6.22 -14.21
N ALA A 20 4.33 -6.33 -13.48
CA ALA A 20 3.51 -5.20 -13.10
C ALA A 20 4.32 -4.20 -12.25
N ALA A 21 4.18 -2.92 -12.56
CA ALA A 21 4.60 -1.87 -11.67
C ALA A 21 3.65 -1.79 -10.48
N VAL A 22 4.17 -1.47 -9.30
CA VAL A 22 3.42 -1.50 -8.05
C VAL A 22 3.29 -0.11 -7.43
N VAL A 23 2.21 0.08 -6.67
CA VAL A 23 2.05 1.20 -5.75
C VAL A 23 2.13 0.66 -4.34
N GLU A 24 3.14 1.10 -3.58
CA GLU A 24 3.28 0.80 -2.15
C GLU A 24 2.56 1.87 -1.34
N THR A 25 1.67 1.46 -0.47
CA THR A 25 0.81 2.39 0.28
C THR A 25 1.30 2.73 1.68
N LEU A 26 2.31 2.03 2.19
CA LEU A 26 2.81 2.24 3.55
C LEU A 26 4.30 1.89 3.69
N LEU A 27 5.16 2.87 3.54
CA LEU A 27 6.57 2.79 3.92
C LEU A 27 6.81 3.70 5.12
N ASN A 28 7.47 3.21 6.17
CA ASN A 28 7.84 4.05 7.29
C ASN A 28 8.86 5.11 6.85
N PHE A 29 8.64 6.37 7.25
CA PHE A 29 9.48 7.49 6.85
C PHE A 29 10.91 7.39 7.40
N ASP A 30 11.08 6.92 8.63
CA ASP A 30 12.40 6.68 9.21
C ASP A 30 13.16 5.62 8.41
N ALA A 31 12.45 4.70 7.80
CA ALA A 31 13.02 3.76 6.83
C ALA A 31 13.47 4.46 5.54
N ALA A 32 12.80 5.48 5.08
CA ALA A 32 13.26 6.30 3.96
C ALA A 32 14.44 7.22 4.34
N ARG A 33 14.71 7.44 5.62
CA ARG A 33 15.79 8.27 6.18
C ARG A 33 16.84 7.50 6.98
N GLY A 34 16.49 6.32 7.55
CA GLY A 34 17.25 5.61 8.57
C GLY A 34 18.59 5.03 8.14
N GLU A 35 19.41 4.70 9.10
CA GLU A 35 20.55 3.80 8.94
C GLU A 35 20.01 2.40 8.62
N MET A 36 19.90 2.10 7.34
CA MET A 36 19.29 0.88 6.89
C MET A 36 20.32 -0.09 6.46
N GLY A 37 20.02 -1.33 6.64
CA GLY A 37 20.95 -2.28 6.21
C GLY A 37 20.46 -3.70 6.32
N ILE A 38 20.93 -4.49 5.38
CA ILE A 38 20.96 -5.94 5.42
C ILE A 38 21.38 -6.41 6.81
N LYS A 39 22.30 -5.72 7.48
CA LYS A 39 22.68 -5.99 8.87
C LYS A 39 21.52 -5.83 9.86
N ALA A 40 20.67 -4.81 9.72
CA ALA A 40 19.49 -4.64 10.58
C ALA A 40 18.43 -5.72 10.30
N LEU A 41 18.21 -6.03 9.02
CA LEU A 41 17.32 -7.07 8.55
C LEU A 41 17.73 -8.45 9.10
N THR A 42 19.01 -8.79 8.98
CA THR A 42 19.58 -10.07 9.43
C THR A 42 19.73 -10.15 10.94
N THR A 43 19.94 -9.02 11.63
CA THR A 43 19.90 -8.96 13.10
C THR A 43 18.50 -9.26 13.62
N SER A 44 17.47 -8.80 12.92
CA SER A 44 16.07 -9.15 13.22
C SER A 44 15.82 -10.64 13.06
N ILE A 45 16.37 -11.25 11.99
CA ILE A 45 16.27 -12.69 11.73
C ILE A 45 17.04 -13.51 12.78
N SER A 46 18.24 -13.08 13.14
CA SER A 46 19.11 -13.82 14.07
C SER A 46 18.71 -13.65 15.56
N LYS A 47 18.10 -12.52 15.93
CA LYS A 47 17.60 -12.28 17.31
C LYS A 47 16.29 -13.02 17.60
N ALA A 48 15.50 -13.29 16.59
CA ALA A 48 14.32 -14.13 16.74
C ALA A 48 14.78 -15.61 16.77
N GLN A 49 15.26 -16.06 17.93
CA GLN A 49 15.58 -17.45 18.16
C GLN A 49 14.38 -18.32 17.78
N GLY A 50 14.53 -19.15 16.74
CA GLY A 50 13.49 -20.04 16.25
C GLY A 50 12.81 -19.63 14.93
N LEU A 51 13.18 -18.51 14.30
CA LEU A 51 12.73 -18.20 12.96
C LEU A 51 13.32 -19.22 11.97
N THR A 52 12.45 -19.95 11.32
CA THR A 52 12.86 -20.82 10.20
C THR A 52 12.87 -20.01 8.89
N PRO A 53 13.66 -20.42 7.88
CA PRO A 53 13.62 -19.77 6.54
C PRO A 53 12.24 -19.76 5.89
N LEU A 54 11.29 -20.56 6.39
CA LEU A 54 9.91 -20.62 5.94
C LEU A 54 9.00 -19.54 6.54
N GLN A 55 9.46 -18.84 7.55
CA GLN A 55 8.68 -17.73 8.13
C GLN A 55 8.71 -16.53 7.19
N ALA A 56 7.56 -15.84 7.10
CA ALA A 56 7.32 -14.81 6.09
C ALA A 56 8.39 -13.70 6.05
N ASP A 57 8.86 -13.24 7.21
CA ASP A 57 9.86 -12.17 7.30
C ASP A 57 11.26 -12.65 6.88
N ALA A 58 11.64 -13.89 7.24
CA ALA A 58 12.90 -14.47 6.79
C ALA A 58 12.88 -14.73 5.28
N ALA A 59 11.80 -15.30 4.76
CA ALA A 59 11.64 -15.53 3.33
C ALA A 59 11.68 -14.22 2.53
N ALA A 60 11.05 -13.17 3.03
CA ALA A 60 11.10 -11.85 2.42
C ALA A 60 12.51 -11.24 2.44
N ALA A 61 13.26 -11.41 3.53
CA ALA A 61 14.63 -10.94 3.64
C ALA A 61 15.56 -11.63 2.62
N PHE A 62 15.47 -12.95 2.53
CA PHE A 62 16.25 -13.70 1.55
C PHE A 62 15.84 -13.38 0.11
N ALA A 63 14.55 -13.20 -0.16
CA ALA A 63 14.09 -12.79 -1.48
C ALA A 63 14.61 -11.40 -1.88
N ALA A 64 14.72 -10.48 -0.92
CA ALA A 64 15.31 -9.17 -1.18
C ALA A 64 16.82 -9.27 -1.45
N MET A 65 17.55 -10.06 -0.68
CA MET A 65 19.00 -10.26 -0.89
C MET A 65 19.29 -10.90 -2.25
N ASP A 66 18.50 -11.89 -2.65
CA ASP A 66 18.61 -12.53 -3.97
C ASP A 66 18.36 -11.53 -5.10
N ALA A 67 17.30 -10.74 -4.99
CA ALA A 67 16.95 -9.71 -5.97
C ALA A 67 18.00 -8.60 -6.10
N LEU A 68 18.71 -8.29 -5.02
CA LEU A 68 19.80 -7.30 -4.97
C LEU A 68 21.17 -7.90 -5.29
N GLU A 69 21.20 -9.19 -5.68
CA GLU A 69 22.46 -9.94 -5.95
C GLU A 69 23.44 -9.90 -4.76
N MET A 70 22.91 -9.87 -3.53
CA MET A 70 23.71 -9.86 -2.31
C MET A 70 24.00 -11.29 -1.84
N PRO A 71 25.22 -11.61 -1.35
CA PRO A 71 25.57 -12.96 -0.90
C PRO A 71 24.76 -13.35 0.36
N ILE A 72 23.86 -14.31 0.22
CA ILE A 72 22.95 -14.77 1.28
C ILE A 72 23.71 -15.51 2.37
N GLU A 73 24.75 -16.26 1.99
CA GLU A 73 25.59 -17.05 2.87
C GLU A 73 26.65 -16.22 3.63
N ASP A 74 26.93 -15.02 3.19
CA ASP A 74 27.94 -14.12 3.78
C ASP A 74 27.34 -12.73 4.06
N ILE A 75 26.58 -12.64 5.16
CA ILE A 75 25.91 -11.40 5.59
C ILE A 75 26.89 -10.24 5.84
N PRO A 76 28.06 -10.43 6.47
CA PRO A 76 29.04 -9.35 6.61
C PRO A 76 29.50 -8.78 5.25
N ARG A 77 29.70 -9.64 4.25
CA ARG A 77 30.04 -9.20 2.89
C ARG A 77 28.89 -8.46 2.21
N ALA A 78 27.66 -8.96 2.37
CA ALA A 78 26.48 -8.28 1.86
C ALA A 78 26.34 -6.86 2.46
N ALA A 79 26.56 -6.71 3.76
CA ALA A 79 26.55 -5.41 4.44
C ALA A 79 27.68 -4.48 3.96
N LEU A 80 28.84 -5.04 3.64
CA LEU A 80 29.95 -4.28 3.06
C LEU A 80 29.62 -3.79 1.64
N ILE A 81 29.02 -4.62 0.80
CA ILE A 81 28.55 -4.24 -0.53
C ILE A 81 27.53 -3.10 -0.42
N GLN A 82 26.55 -3.26 0.48
CA GLN A 82 25.54 -2.24 0.71
C GLN A 82 26.15 -0.90 1.15
N SER A 83 27.16 -0.90 2.02
CA SER A 83 27.81 0.33 2.48
C SER A 83 28.55 1.09 1.38
N GLY A 84 28.79 0.48 0.23
CA GLY A 84 29.35 1.13 -0.96
C GLY A 84 28.33 1.98 -1.74
N TYR A 85 27.05 1.86 -1.45
CA TYR A 85 26.02 2.73 -2.04
C TYR A 85 25.86 4.02 -1.25
N THR A 86 25.56 5.12 -1.96
CA THR A 86 24.85 6.20 -1.30
C THR A 86 23.43 5.74 -0.96
N ARG A 87 22.83 6.36 0.04
CA ARG A 87 21.48 6.03 0.49
C ARG A 87 20.46 6.14 -0.63
N GLU A 88 20.51 7.24 -1.38
CA GLU A 88 19.61 7.53 -2.49
C GLU A 88 19.79 6.50 -3.63
N ALA A 89 21.03 6.15 -3.95
CA ALA A 89 21.31 5.15 -4.97
C ALA A 89 20.78 3.76 -4.57
N TYR A 90 20.94 3.41 -3.29
CA TYR A 90 20.44 2.14 -2.76
C TYR A 90 18.90 2.08 -2.76
N LEU A 91 18.25 3.12 -2.28
CA LEU A 91 16.79 3.20 -2.32
C LEU A 91 16.27 3.15 -3.76
N ARG A 92 16.92 3.86 -4.69
CA ARG A 92 16.57 3.82 -6.12
C ARG A 92 16.69 2.42 -6.69
N GLU A 93 17.76 1.69 -6.38
CA GLU A 93 17.94 0.29 -6.80
C GLU A 93 16.78 -0.58 -6.32
N ILE A 94 16.39 -0.46 -5.05
CA ILE A 94 15.25 -1.20 -4.49
C ILE A 94 13.94 -0.85 -5.21
N LEU A 95 13.69 0.43 -5.46
CA LEU A 95 12.48 0.87 -6.17
C LEU A 95 12.45 0.36 -7.61
N ASP A 96 13.61 0.29 -8.27
CA ASP A 96 13.74 -0.25 -9.62
C ASP A 96 13.50 -1.75 -9.66
N GLN A 97 14.10 -2.52 -8.75
CA GLN A 97 13.89 -3.96 -8.61
C GLN A 97 12.42 -4.30 -8.29
N MET A 98 11.80 -3.50 -7.46
CA MET A 98 10.38 -3.61 -7.13
C MET A 98 9.47 -3.19 -8.29
N ARG A 99 9.99 -2.42 -9.25
CA ARG A 99 9.23 -1.71 -10.28
C ARG A 99 8.20 -0.77 -9.65
N ALA A 100 8.63 -0.04 -8.65
CA ALA A 100 7.74 0.91 -7.97
C ALA A 100 7.33 2.03 -8.92
N LYS A 101 6.03 2.23 -9.05
CA LYS A 101 5.45 3.39 -9.73
C LYS A 101 5.27 4.56 -8.74
N ARG A 102 4.86 4.23 -7.52
CA ARG A 102 4.67 5.16 -6.43
C ARG A 102 4.87 4.45 -5.09
N VAL A 103 5.44 5.16 -4.14
CA VAL A 103 5.59 4.70 -2.75
C VAL A 103 5.11 5.80 -1.84
N PHE A 104 4.17 5.49 -0.96
CA PHE A 104 3.68 6.42 0.05
C PHE A 104 4.52 6.26 1.32
N ALA A 105 5.35 7.25 1.61
CA ALA A 105 6.17 7.30 2.82
C ALA A 105 5.41 7.98 3.96
N CYS A 106 5.21 7.27 5.06
CA CYS A 106 4.57 7.81 6.26
C CYS A 106 5.42 8.94 6.86
N VAL A 107 4.89 10.14 6.85
CA VAL A 107 5.51 11.33 7.45
C VAL A 107 4.71 11.74 8.67
N SER A 108 5.33 11.77 9.84
CA SER A 108 4.67 12.30 11.04
C SER A 108 4.32 13.78 10.85
N ILE A 109 3.20 14.22 11.39
CA ILE A 109 2.82 15.63 11.40
C ILE A 109 3.92 16.53 11.98
N ARG A 110 4.75 16.01 12.91
CA ARG A 110 5.87 16.73 13.52
C ARG A 110 7.06 16.89 12.58
N ASP A 111 7.21 16.00 11.60
CA ASP A 111 8.33 15.95 10.66
C ASP A 111 7.98 16.55 9.29
N ALA A 112 6.76 17.05 9.12
CA ALA A 112 6.25 17.53 7.83
C ALA A 112 7.16 18.57 7.16
N GLN A 113 7.70 19.53 7.92
CA GLN A 113 8.61 20.58 7.40
C GLN A 113 9.94 20.04 6.88
N SER A 114 10.37 18.89 7.39
CA SER A 114 11.67 18.30 7.04
C SER A 114 11.55 17.14 6.05
N ALA A 115 10.33 16.83 5.60
CA ALA A 115 10.04 15.72 4.70
C ALA A 115 10.37 16.13 3.25
N VAL A 116 11.60 15.86 2.82
CA VAL A 116 12.05 16.04 1.44
C VAL A 116 12.44 14.69 0.87
N PHE A 117 11.93 14.37 -0.31
CA PHE A 117 12.24 13.15 -1.05
C PHE A 117 12.90 13.52 -2.39
N GLU A 118 14.03 12.92 -2.69
CA GLU A 118 14.76 13.16 -3.95
C GLU A 118 14.19 12.33 -5.11
N ASP A 119 13.60 11.17 -4.82
CA ASP A 119 12.96 10.30 -5.82
C ASP A 119 11.49 10.70 -5.97
N ASP A 120 11.09 11.06 -7.18
CA ASP A 120 9.74 11.51 -7.53
C ASP A 120 8.66 10.42 -7.38
N ARG A 121 9.07 9.18 -7.28
CA ARG A 121 8.18 8.05 -6.96
C ARG A 121 7.74 8.04 -5.51
N ILE A 122 8.45 8.73 -4.61
CA ILE A 122 8.09 8.77 -3.20
C ILE A 122 7.16 9.96 -2.96
N ALA A 123 5.99 9.68 -2.41
CA ALA A 123 5.02 10.69 -2.02
C ALA A 123 4.82 10.68 -0.50
N PRO A 124 4.72 11.84 0.13
CA PRO A 124 4.41 11.92 1.55
C PRO A 124 2.97 11.43 1.82
N LEU A 125 2.83 10.60 2.85
CA LEU A 125 1.57 10.19 3.46
C LEU A 125 1.59 10.75 4.89
N LEU A 126 0.86 11.82 5.12
CA LEU A 126 0.83 12.47 6.43
C LEU A 126 0.22 11.51 7.46
N THR A 127 0.96 11.16 8.50
CA THR A 127 0.52 10.21 9.52
C THR A 127 0.26 10.92 10.83
N LEU A 128 -0.95 10.77 11.36
CA LEU A 128 -1.31 11.30 12.65
C LEU A 128 -0.84 10.35 13.76
N PRO A 129 -0.09 10.85 14.77
CA PRO A 129 0.36 10.03 15.88
C PRO A 129 -0.84 9.55 16.73
N GLU A 130 -0.66 8.47 17.46
CA GLU A 130 -1.73 7.87 18.27
C GLU A 130 -2.27 8.81 19.33
N ASP A 131 -1.43 9.67 19.89
CA ASP A 131 -1.80 10.67 20.91
C ASP A 131 -2.34 11.98 20.30
N PHE A 132 -2.47 12.08 18.98
CA PHE A 132 -2.86 13.33 18.31
C PHE A 132 -4.23 13.85 18.78
N PHE A 133 -5.17 12.96 19.07
CA PHE A 133 -6.50 13.29 19.55
C PHE A 133 -6.66 13.19 21.07
N ALA A 134 -5.57 12.90 21.79
CA ALA A 134 -5.63 12.84 23.24
C ALA A 134 -6.11 14.18 23.84
N PRO A 135 -7.04 14.18 24.80
CA PRO A 135 -7.54 15.39 25.41
C PRO A 135 -6.41 16.10 26.18
N GLY A 136 -6.20 17.36 25.83
CA GLY A 136 -5.28 18.22 26.55
C GLY A 136 -5.92 18.79 27.83
N ARG A 137 -5.25 19.78 28.46
CA ARG A 137 -5.74 20.44 29.68
C ARG A 137 -7.13 21.05 29.53
N TYR A 138 -7.51 21.44 28.31
CA TYR A 138 -8.79 22.09 27.98
C TYR A 138 -9.70 21.23 27.10
N GLY A 139 -9.45 19.92 27.03
CA GLY A 139 -10.15 19.00 26.12
C GLY A 139 -9.54 18.94 24.74
N VAL A 140 -10.26 18.32 23.79
CA VAL A 140 -9.83 18.20 22.40
C VAL A 140 -10.28 19.42 21.61
N GLU A 141 -9.34 20.15 21.04
CA GLU A 141 -9.60 21.32 20.19
C GLU A 141 -9.62 20.90 18.71
N TYR A 142 -10.69 20.29 18.25
CA TYR A 142 -10.80 19.69 16.90
C TYR A 142 -10.49 20.69 15.78
N ALA A 143 -10.98 21.93 15.89
CA ALA A 143 -10.72 22.96 14.87
C ALA A 143 -9.22 23.27 14.75
N ARG A 144 -8.51 23.38 15.88
CA ARG A 144 -7.07 23.60 15.90
C ARG A 144 -6.32 22.38 15.31
N ARG A 145 -6.76 21.16 15.65
CA ARG A 145 -6.18 19.93 15.09
C ARG A 145 -6.40 19.80 13.59
N ALA A 146 -7.57 20.22 13.10
CA ALA A 146 -7.83 20.28 11.65
C ALA A 146 -6.87 21.25 10.95
N GLU A 147 -6.61 22.42 11.55
CA GLU A 147 -5.63 23.36 11.01
C GLU A 147 -4.19 22.82 11.03
N GLU A 148 -3.80 22.11 12.10
CA GLU A 148 -2.49 21.45 12.18
C GLU A 148 -2.32 20.40 11.04
N ILE A 149 -3.37 19.63 10.72
CA ILE A 149 -3.36 18.67 9.59
C ILE A 149 -3.16 19.42 8.27
N ARG A 150 -3.94 20.49 8.02
CA ARG A 150 -3.85 21.28 6.79
C ARG A 150 -2.45 21.88 6.59
N LEU A 151 -1.93 22.52 7.60
CA LEU A 151 -0.60 23.13 7.56
C LEU A 151 0.49 22.08 7.32
N ALA A 152 0.44 20.94 8.00
CA ALA A 152 1.40 19.87 7.81
C ALA A 152 1.32 19.26 6.41
N ALA A 153 0.11 19.06 5.88
CA ALA A 153 -0.07 18.56 4.53
C ALA A 153 0.51 19.52 3.48
N GLN A 154 0.27 20.81 3.63
CA GLN A 154 0.86 21.85 2.76
C GLN A 154 2.39 21.89 2.86
N GLN A 155 2.94 21.77 4.07
CA GLN A 155 4.40 21.84 4.31
C GLN A 155 5.15 20.67 3.65
N CYS A 156 4.62 19.46 3.69
CA CYS A 156 5.27 18.31 3.05
C CYS A 156 4.71 17.98 1.65
N GLY A 157 3.74 18.73 1.16
CA GLY A 157 3.08 18.47 -0.13
C GLY A 157 2.25 17.17 -0.14
N ALA A 158 1.78 16.71 1.04
CA ALA A 158 0.96 15.52 1.12
C ALA A 158 -0.42 15.74 0.52
N ARG A 159 -0.88 14.75 -0.24
CA ARG A 159 -2.28 14.65 -0.74
C ARG A 159 -3.05 13.54 -0.05
N ASP A 160 -2.42 12.88 0.90
CA ASP A 160 -2.93 11.73 1.61
C ASP A 160 -2.65 11.88 3.11
N VAL A 161 -3.64 11.50 3.93
CA VAL A 161 -3.51 11.48 5.39
C VAL A 161 -3.87 10.10 5.93
N LEU A 162 -3.06 9.57 6.84
CA LEU A 162 -3.26 8.26 7.48
C LEU A 162 -3.64 8.43 8.93
N ILE A 163 -4.75 7.81 9.33
CA ILE A 163 -5.12 7.60 10.72
C ILE A 163 -4.98 6.11 11.07
N ARG A 164 -4.18 5.82 12.09
CA ARG A 164 -3.97 4.45 12.57
C ARG A 164 -4.88 4.10 13.73
N GLN A 165 -5.27 5.09 14.52
CA GLN A 165 -6.15 4.93 15.65
C GLN A 165 -7.48 5.61 15.37
N PHE A 166 -8.56 4.82 15.35
CA PHE A 166 -9.89 5.30 15.02
C PHE A 166 -10.53 5.99 16.23
N ASP A 167 -10.97 7.22 16.04
CA ASP A 167 -11.84 7.99 16.93
C ASP A 167 -12.93 8.64 16.08
N GLU A 168 -14.21 8.34 16.37
CA GLU A 168 -15.34 8.78 15.55
C GLU A 168 -15.55 10.30 15.61
N ASP A 169 -15.39 10.92 16.79
CA ASP A 169 -15.54 12.36 16.95
C ASP A 169 -14.38 13.12 16.29
N ALA A 170 -13.16 12.61 16.46
CA ALA A 170 -11.98 13.15 15.77
C ALA A 170 -12.12 13.06 14.25
N LEU A 171 -12.63 11.93 13.76
CA LEU A 171 -12.89 11.78 12.32
C LEU A 171 -13.89 12.81 11.83
N ARG A 172 -15.04 12.95 12.54
CA ARG A 172 -16.13 13.83 12.17
C ARG A 172 -15.78 15.31 12.24
N PHE A 173 -15.13 15.74 13.33
CA PHE A 173 -14.96 17.16 13.65
C PHE A 173 -13.58 17.72 13.29
N CYS A 174 -12.64 16.84 12.89
CA CYS A 174 -11.28 17.25 12.61
C CYS A 174 -10.78 16.73 11.24
N VAL A 175 -10.71 15.39 11.08
CA VAL A 175 -10.01 14.80 9.91
C VAL A 175 -10.80 15.00 8.62
N ILE A 176 -12.11 14.68 8.61
CA ILE A 176 -12.96 14.87 7.42
C ILE A 176 -12.97 16.33 6.97
N PRO A 177 -13.22 17.33 7.85
CA PRO A 177 -13.14 18.73 7.46
C PRO A 177 -11.78 19.13 6.86
N ALA A 178 -10.66 18.68 7.47
CA ALA A 178 -9.33 18.95 6.93
C ALA A 178 -9.13 18.32 5.55
N CYS A 179 -9.64 17.09 5.35
CA CYS A 179 -9.56 16.40 4.05
C CYS A 179 -10.42 17.09 2.97
N GLU A 180 -11.60 17.60 3.33
CA GLU A 180 -12.46 18.31 2.40
C GLU A 180 -11.87 19.65 1.96
N ASP A 181 -11.32 20.42 2.91
CA ASP A 181 -10.70 21.72 2.66
C ASP A 181 -9.47 21.62 1.74
N GLU A 182 -8.63 20.63 1.94
CA GLU A 182 -7.35 20.44 1.20
C GLU A 182 -7.43 19.36 0.12
N CYS A 183 -8.60 18.81 -0.16
CA CYS A 183 -8.81 17.71 -1.11
C CYS A 183 -7.91 16.49 -0.82
N LEU A 184 -7.65 16.20 0.46
CA LEU A 184 -6.81 15.07 0.88
C LEU A 184 -7.58 13.75 0.77
N ARG A 185 -6.87 12.69 0.42
CA ARG A 185 -7.38 11.32 0.52
C ARG A 185 -7.14 10.78 1.93
N LEU A 186 -8.15 10.14 2.50
CA LEU A 186 -8.09 9.59 3.84
C LEU A 186 -7.71 8.10 3.79
N HIS A 187 -6.59 7.73 4.39
CA HIS A 187 -6.23 6.36 4.67
C HIS A 187 -6.61 6.03 6.11
N VAL A 188 -7.34 4.93 6.33
CA VAL A 188 -7.82 4.59 7.66
C VAL A 188 -7.62 3.11 7.97
N ARG A 189 -7.02 2.84 9.13
CA ARG A 189 -6.93 1.50 9.68
C ARG A 189 -8.12 1.25 10.60
N LEU A 190 -8.78 0.11 10.43
CA LEU A 190 -9.99 -0.29 11.15
C LEU A 190 -9.78 -1.71 11.68
N ASP A 191 -9.71 -1.83 13.00
CA ASP A 191 -9.39 -3.12 13.65
C ASP A 191 -10.66 -3.85 14.12
N THR A 192 -11.83 -3.17 14.15
CA THR A 192 -13.09 -3.77 14.57
C THR A 192 -14.25 -3.41 13.64
N ARG A 193 -15.30 -4.23 13.63
CA ARG A 193 -16.54 -3.94 12.89
C ARG A 193 -17.19 -2.64 13.35
N ALA A 194 -17.19 -2.35 14.65
CA ALA A 194 -17.76 -1.11 15.17
C ALA A 194 -17.04 0.13 14.63
N GLN A 195 -15.70 0.08 14.53
CA GLN A 195 -14.92 1.14 13.89
C GLN A 195 -15.26 1.27 12.40
N ALA A 196 -15.40 0.15 11.69
CA ALA A 196 -15.80 0.18 10.28
C ALA A 196 -17.19 0.77 10.08
N ASP A 197 -18.18 0.40 10.90
CA ASP A 197 -19.53 1.00 10.87
C ASP A 197 -19.48 2.50 11.16
N GLY A 198 -18.75 2.92 12.18
CA GLY A 198 -18.55 4.33 12.51
C GLY A 198 -17.91 5.11 11.35
N PHE A 199 -16.83 4.58 10.79
CA PHE A 199 -16.17 5.17 9.64
C PHE A 199 -17.08 5.31 8.43
N LEU A 200 -17.83 4.26 8.07
CA LEU A 200 -18.72 4.28 6.92
C LEU A 200 -19.86 5.31 7.08
N ARG A 201 -20.40 5.47 8.29
CA ARG A 201 -21.39 6.55 8.58
C ARG A 201 -20.80 7.93 8.32
N GLN A 202 -19.57 8.18 8.79
CA GLN A 202 -18.92 9.48 8.59
C GLN A 202 -18.54 9.71 7.14
N LEU A 203 -18.07 8.68 6.42
CA LEU A 203 -17.79 8.78 4.99
C LEU A 203 -19.05 9.06 4.16
N ASP A 204 -20.18 8.44 4.52
CA ASP A 204 -21.47 8.69 3.85
C ASP A 204 -22.00 10.11 4.11
N ALA A 205 -21.71 10.68 5.28
CA ALA A 205 -22.04 12.07 5.62
C ALA A 205 -21.16 13.10 4.88
N SER A 206 -19.94 12.73 4.51
CA SER A 206 -19.06 13.55 3.66
C SER A 206 -19.48 13.44 2.19
N HIS A 207 -19.29 14.51 1.41
CA HIS A 207 -19.63 14.50 -0.02
C HIS A 207 -18.41 14.38 -0.94
N THR A 208 -17.24 14.74 -0.48
CA THR A 208 -16.03 14.89 -1.32
C THR A 208 -14.89 13.96 -0.94
N VAL A 209 -14.78 13.55 0.33
CA VAL A 209 -13.65 12.74 0.81
C VAL A 209 -13.60 11.40 0.11
N ARG A 210 -12.43 11.11 -0.48
CA ARG A 210 -12.06 9.79 -0.98
C ARG A 210 -11.27 9.06 0.10
N ALA A 211 -11.52 7.77 0.28
CA ALA A 211 -10.89 7.01 1.34
C ALA A 211 -10.29 5.68 0.86
N LEU A 212 -9.19 5.29 1.48
CA LEU A 212 -8.62 3.95 1.43
C LEU A 212 -8.72 3.33 2.82
N ALA A 213 -9.63 2.38 2.99
CA ALA A 213 -9.80 1.66 4.24
C ALA A 213 -9.07 0.31 4.22
N PHE A 214 -8.54 -0.09 5.36
CA PHE A 214 -7.94 -1.40 5.55
C PHE A 214 -8.09 -1.88 6.99
N GLY A 215 -7.99 -3.17 7.19
CA GLY A 215 -8.13 -3.79 8.49
C GLY A 215 -7.67 -5.23 8.49
N ASP A 216 -8.00 -5.95 9.56
CA ASP A 216 -7.71 -7.37 9.68
C ASP A 216 -8.71 -8.24 8.89
N GLU A 217 -8.54 -9.55 8.98
CA GLU A 217 -9.39 -10.54 8.28
C GLU A 217 -10.87 -10.48 8.69
N THR A 218 -11.20 -9.94 9.85
CA THR A 218 -12.57 -9.87 10.36
C THR A 218 -13.32 -8.67 9.80
N VAL A 219 -12.60 -7.62 9.41
CA VAL A 219 -13.14 -6.38 8.86
C VAL A 219 -13.12 -6.35 7.33
N GLU A 220 -12.13 -7.02 6.70
CA GLU A 220 -11.99 -7.03 5.24
C GLU A 220 -13.28 -7.34 4.47
N PRO A 221 -14.07 -8.40 4.79
CA PRO A 221 -15.29 -8.71 4.03
C PRO A 221 -16.31 -7.57 4.07
N MET A 222 -16.49 -6.93 5.21
CA MET A 222 -17.39 -5.80 5.37
C MET A 222 -16.95 -4.60 4.54
N LEU A 223 -15.66 -4.30 4.55
CA LEU A 223 -15.11 -3.21 3.74
C LEU A 223 -15.23 -3.47 2.24
N ILE A 224 -15.02 -4.71 1.79
CA ILE A 224 -15.21 -5.11 0.40
C ILE A 224 -16.67 -4.90 -0.03
N GLU A 225 -17.64 -5.37 0.75
CA GLU A 225 -19.06 -5.17 0.47
C GLU A 225 -19.44 -3.67 0.48
N ALA A 226 -18.91 -2.90 1.41
CA ALA A 226 -19.12 -1.46 1.46
C ALA A 226 -18.56 -0.74 0.24
N ALA A 227 -17.36 -1.11 -0.23
CA ALA A 227 -16.72 -0.52 -1.39
C ALA A 227 -17.44 -0.87 -2.70
N ALA A 228 -18.15 -2.00 -2.78
CA ALA A 228 -18.92 -2.36 -3.97
C ALA A 228 -20.01 -1.33 -4.30
N THR A 229 -20.55 -0.66 -3.29
CA THR A 229 -21.62 0.35 -3.43
C THR A 229 -21.12 1.80 -3.33
N ARG A 230 -19.87 2.02 -2.90
CA ARG A 230 -19.31 3.36 -2.64
C ARG A 230 -18.09 3.63 -3.52
N ARG A 231 -18.27 4.43 -4.59
CA ARG A 231 -17.17 4.75 -5.53
C ARG A 231 -16.00 5.49 -4.87
N ARG A 232 -16.25 6.23 -3.78
CA ARG A 232 -15.23 6.99 -3.05
C ARG A 232 -14.44 6.15 -2.04
N LEU A 233 -14.85 4.92 -1.81
CA LEU A 233 -14.18 3.99 -0.93
C LEU A 233 -13.36 3.00 -1.74
N LEU A 234 -12.06 2.99 -1.50
CA LEU A 234 -11.14 1.92 -1.89
C LEU A 234 -10.84 1.06 -0.66
N VAL A 235 -10.50 -0.18 -0.91
CA VAL A 235 -10.11 -1.11 0.15
C VAL A 235 -8.78 -1.74 -0.19
N ARG A 236 -7.88 -1.78 0.79
CA ARG A 236 -6.70 -2.62 0.72
C ARG A 236 -7.07 -4.01 1.22
N VAL A 237 -6.75 -5.02 0.43
CA VAL A 237 -7.13 -6.42 0.68
C VAL A 237 -5.88 -7.27 0.75
N ASN A 238 -5.66 -7.91 1.89
CA ASN A 238 -4.48 -8.76 2.09
C ASN A 238 -4.78 -10.25 1.92
N LYS A 239 -5.96 -10.72 2.32
CA LYS A 239 -6.29 -12.15 2.36
C LYS A 239 -7.51 -12.54 1.55
N ARG A 240 -8.48 -11.67 1.38
CA ARG A 240 -9.75 -11.94 0.69
C ARG A 240 -9.73 -11.55 -0.79
N ILE A 241 -8.59 -11.73 -1.47
CA ILE A 241 -8.43 -11.35 -2.88
C ILE A 241 -9.50 -11.96 -3.79
N PRO A 242 -9.89 -13.26 -3.68
CA PRO A 242 -10.96 -13.81 -4.51
C PRO A 242 -12.29 -13.09 -4.33
N LEU A 243 -12.68 -12.75 -3.09
CA LEU A 243 -13.90 -12.00 -2.80
C LEU A 243 -13.81 -10.56 -3.36
N ALA A 244 -12.66 -9.92 -3.24
CA ALA A 244 -12.46 -8.59 -3.79
C ALA A 244 -12.54 -8.58 -5.32
N LEU A 245 -11.95 -9.56 -6.01
CA LEU A 245 -12.07 -9.73 -7.45
C LEU A 245 -13.53 -9.93 -7.89
N GLU A 246 -14.29 -10.72 -7.13
CA GLU A 246 -15.72 -10.97 -7.41
C GLU A 246 -16.56 -9.69 -7.25
N LYS A 247 -16.36 -8.93 -6.15
CA LYS A 247 -17.21 -7.80 -5.79
C LYS A 247 -16.77 -6.47 -6.39
N LEU A 248 -15.47 -6.27 -6.55
CA LEU A 248 -14.87 -4.99 -6.92
C LEU A 248 -14.18 -5.02 -8.29
N GLY A 249 -14.01 -6.20 -8.89
CA GLY A 249 -13.18 -6.37 -10.08
C GLY A 249 -11.74 -5.99 -9.78
N LEU A 250 -11.23 -4.94 -10.45
CA LEU A 250 -9.86 -4.46 -10.25
C LEU A 250 -9.77 -3.25 -9.29
N ARG A 251 -10.89 -2.86 -8.68
CA ARG A 251 -11.03 -1.61 -7.92
C ARG A 251 -10.69 -1.77 -6.44
N PHE A 252 -9.51 -2.31 -6.14
CA PHE A 252 -8.97 -2.44 -4.79
C PHE A 252 -7.44 -2.43 -4.81
N VAL A 253 -6.82 -2.25 -3.65
CA VAL A 253 -5.37 -2.36 -3.48
C VAL A 253 -5.03 -3.78 -3.03
N PRO A 254 -4.30 -4.57 -3.84
CA PRO A 254 -4.12 -6.00 -3.59
C PRO A 254 -3.11 -6.31 -2.48
N TYR A 255 -2.30 -5.33 -2.10
CA TYR A 255 -1.26 -5.52 -1.10
C TYR A 255 -0.63 -4.19 -0.65
N ALA A 256 -0.15 -4.16 0.59
CA ALA A 256 0.83 -3.19 1.09
C ALA A 256 1.81 -3.90 2.01
N SER A 257 3.07 -3.54 1.91
CA SER A 257 4.12 -4.22 2.67
C SER A 257 4.13 -3.84 4.15
N GLU A 258 3.68 -2.64 4.50
CA GLU A 258 3.81 -2.07 5.85
C GLU A 258 5.25 -2.19 6.38
N ALA A 259 6.21 -1.92 5.50
CA ALA A 259 7.60 -2.17 5.78
C ALA A 259 8.25 -1.03 6.57
N ASP A 260 9.11 -1.40 7.49
CA ASP A 260 9.98 -0.46 8.20
C ASP A 260 11.32 -0.24 7.48
N LEU A 261 11.68 -1.12 6.55
CA LEU A 261 12.92 -1.07 5.78
C LEU A 261 12.63 -1.26 4.28
N PRO A 262 13.36 -0.59 3.37
CA PRO A 262 13.17 -0.75 1.93
C PRO A 262 13.39 -2.19 1.45
N GLU A 263 14.35 -2.91 2.03
CA GLU A 263 14.61 -4.31 1.70
C GLU A 263 13.43 -5.21 2.10
N GLN A 264 12.79 -4.94 3.25
CA GLN A 264 11.56 -5.64 3.63
C GLN A 264 10.45 -5.36 2.63
N MET A 265 10.32 -4.12 2.18
CA MET A 265 9.35 -3.73 1.16
C MET A 265 9.56 -4.55 -0.12
N LEU A 266 10.79 -4.60 -0.64
CA LEU A 266 11.13 -5.39 -1.83
C LEU A 266 10.79 -6.87 -1.63
N GLY A 267 11.31 -7.48 -0.56
CA GLY A 267 11.12 -8.90 -0.30
C GLY A 267 9.67 -9.29 -0.07
N ARG A 268 8.93 -8.48 0.67
CA ARG A 268 7.49 -8.68 0.89
C ARG A 268 6.69 -8.56 -0.40
N TRP A 269 7.03 -7.63 -1.30
CA TRP A 269 6.40 -7.53 -2.62
C TRP A 269 6.71 -8.71 -3.54
N ILE A 270 7.94 -9.24 -3.51
CA ILE A 270 8.30 -10.47 -4.25
C ILE A 270 7.41 -11.62 -3.77
N THR A 271 7.32 -11.81 -2.46
CA THR A 271 6.50 -12.87 -1.85
C THR A 271 5.00 -12.67 -2.15
N ALA A 272 4.49 -11.44 -2.03
CA ALA A 272 3.08 -11.13 -2.30
C ALA A 272 2.69 -11.43 -3.75
N ARG A 273 3.54 -11.12 -4.72
CA ARG A 273 3.30 -11.45 -6.13
C ARG A 273 3.11 -12.95 -6.34
N GLU A 274 3.93 -13.78 -5.69
CA GLU A 274 3.80 -15.24 -5.79
C GLU A 274 2.52 -15.76 -5.08
N ALA A 275 2.02 -15.06 -4.06
CA ALA A 275 0.77 -15.39 -3.39
C ALA A 275 -0.48 -14.94 -4.15
N ILE A 276 -0.42 -13.82 -4.89
CA ILE A 276 -1.57 -13.20 -5.56
C ILE A 276 -1.87 -13.85 -6.92
N TRP A 277 -0.86 -14.21 -7.72
CA TRP A 277 -1.08 -14.70 -9.08
C TRP A 277 -1.99 -15.94 -9.18
N PRO A 278 -2.04 -16.91 -8.21
CA PRO A 278 -2.96 -18.03 -8.30
C PRO A 278 -4.44 -17.60 -8.24
N ALA A 279 -4.77 -16.65 -7.35
CA ALA A 279 -6.13 -16.12 -7.23
C ALA A 279 -6.58 -15.43 -8.54
N LEU A 280 -5.69 -14.68 -9.19
CA LEU A 280 -5.96 -14.10 -10.51
C LEU A 280 -6.16 -15.18 -11.59
N CYS A 281 -5.36 -16.25 -11.58
CA CYS A 281 -5.57 -17.37 -12.49
C CYS A 281 -6.94 -18.00 -12.31
N ASP A 282 -7.37 -18.21 -11.07
CA ASP A 282 -8.65 -18.81 -10.78
C ASP A 282 -9.81 -17.90 -11.19
N ALA A 283 -9.64 -16.58 -11.09
CA ALA A 283 -10.61 -15.61 -11.57
C ALA A 283 -10.74 -15.59 -13.12
N TYR A 284 -9.64 -15.74 -13.87
CA TYR A 284 -9.67 -15.80 -15.33
C TYR A 284 -10.09 -17.16 -15.90
N LEU A 285 -9.94 -18.22 -15.13
CA LEU A 285 -10.21 -19.59 -15.62
C LEU A 285 -11.63 -19.80 -16.16
N PRO A 286 -12.71 -19.31 -15.53
CA PRO A 286 -14.05 -19.40 -16.09
C PRO A 286 -14.18 -18.69 -17.45
N LEU A 287 -13.56 -17.51 -17.61
CA LEU A 287 -13.58 -16.76 -18.87
C LEU A 287 -12.91 -17.54 -20.00
N ALA A 288 -11.73 -18.12 -19.73
CA ALA A 288 -11.03 -18.95 -20.70
C ALA A 288 -11.84 -20.20 -21.09
N ARG A 289 -12.58 -20.81 -20.13
CA ARG A 289 -13.42 -22.00 -20.37
C ARG A 289 -14.69 -21.71 -21.16
N CYS A 290 -15.29 -20.54 -21.00
CA CYS A 290 -16.50 -20.18 -21.75
C CYS A 290 -16.20 -19.62 -23.16
N GLY A 291 -14.93 -19.62 -23.58
CA GLY A 291 -14.52 -19.14 -24.90
C GLY A 291 -14.41 -17.63 -25.02
N TYR A 292 -14.37 -16.90 -23.90
CA TYR A 292 -14.07 -15.47 -23.92
C TYR A 292 -12.69 -15.22 -24.57
N PRO A 293 -12.53 -14.25 -25.50
CA PRO A 293 -11.28 -14.01 -26.22
C PRO A 293 -10.22 -13.35 -25.31
N LEU A 294 -9.78 -14.10 -24.30
CA LEU A 294 -8.76 -13.63 -23.36
C LEU A 294 -7.38 -13.63 -24.01
N THR A 295 -6.69 -12.49 -23.96
CA THR A 295 -5.32 -12.34 -24.50
C THR A 295 -4.31 -12.03 -23.41
N SER A 296 -3.02 -12.25 -23.70
CA SER A 296 -1.91 -11.90 -22.79
C SER A 296 -1.85 -10.41 -22.53
N GLU A 297 -2.19 -9.58 -23.51
CA GLU A 297 -2.22 -8.13 -23.43
C GLU A 297 -3.34 -7.65 -22.50
N ALA A 298 -4.53 -8.26 -22.60
CA ALA A 298 -5.66 -7.95 -21.73
C ALA A 298 -5.30 -8.28 -20.27
N ILE A 299 -4.76 -9.49 -20.02
CA ILE A 299 -4.29 -9.88 -18.69
C ILE A 299 -3.22 -8.92 -18.16
N ALA A 300 -2.23 -8.55 -18.98
CA ALA A 300 -1.18 -7.63 -18.56
C ALA A 300 -1.72 -6.26 -18.19
N ARG A 301 -2.67 -5.72 -18.97
CA ARG A 301 -3.35 -4.45 -18.69
C ARG A 301 -4.13 -4.50 -17.38
N ASP A 302 -4.92 -5.55 -17.17
CA ASP A 302 -5.75 -5.70 -15.98
C ASP A 302 -4.88 -5.86 -14.72
N VAL A 303 -3.83 -6.67 -14.80
CA VAL A 303 -2.87 -6.85 -13.70
C VAL A 303 -2.12 -5.55 -13.42
N GLN A 304 -1.73 -4.79 -14.47
CA GLN A 304 -1.10 -3.49 -14.29
C GLN A 304 -2.05 -2.46 -13.65
N ALA A 305 -3.33 -2.47 -14.01
CA ALA A 305 -4.35 -1.62 -13.40
C ALA A 305 -4.50 -1.93 -11.90
N LEU A 306 -4.53 -3.22 -11.54
CA LEU A 306 -4.64 -3.67 -10.15
C LEU A 306 -3.42 -3.28 -9.31
N PHE A 307 -2.20 -3.60 -9.76
CA PHE A 307 -0.97 -3.37 -9.01
C PHE A 307 -0.49 -1.92 -9.07
N GLY A 308 -0.75 -1.24 -10.18
CA GLY A 308 -0.34 0.14 -10.41
C GLY A 308 -1.20 1.18 -9.69
N GLY A 309 -2.18 0.74 -8.89
CA GLY A 309 -3.01 1.63 -8.07
C GLY A 309 -3.73 2.69 -8.90
N HIS A 310 -4.25 2.32 -10.08
CA HIS A 310 -4.85 3.27 -11.03
C HIS A 310 -5.81 4.26 -10.36
N PHE A 311 -6.57 3.78 -9.37
CA PHE A 311 -7.52 4.58 -8.60
C PHE A 311 -6.90 5.51 -7.55
N LEU A 312 -5.64 5.25 -7.16
CA LEU A 312 -4.88 6.11 -6.24
C LEU A 312 -4.13 7.22 -6.98
N MET A 313 -4.03 7.10 -8.31
CA MET A 313 -3.23 7.98 -9.16
C MET A 313 -4.09 8.98 -9.96
N ASP A 314 -5.43 8.87 -9.90
CA ASP A 314 -6.33 9.78 -10.58
C ASP A 314 -6.24 11.20 -9.98
N ASP A 315 -5.23 11.92 -10.42
CA ASP A 315 -5.26 13.37 -10.48
C ASP A 315 -6.14 13.75 -11.68
N ASP A 316 -7.29 14.29 -11.42
CA ASP A 316 -8.19 15.18 -12.19
C ASP A 316 -8.37 15.06 -13.73
N ASN A 317 -7.64 14.20 -14.45
CA ASN A 317 -7.65 14.18 -15.93
C ASN A 317 -8.31 12.95 -16.59
N THR A 318 -8.93 12.03 -15.84
CA THR A 318 -9.54 10.82 -16.43
C THR A 318 -11.06 10.75 -16.32
N HIS A 319 -11.75 11.88 -16.20
CA HIS A 319 -13.23 11.89 -16.27
C HIS A 319 -13.78 11.52 -17.66
N GLU A 320 -12.95 11.47 -18.71
CA GLU A 320 -13.41 11.21 -20.09
C GLU A 320 -13.24 9.76 -20.57
N ALA A 321 -12.46 8.92 -19.89
CA ALA A 321 -12.09 7.60 -20.45
C ALA A 321 -13.02 6.43 -20.08
N TYR A 322 -14.08 6.64 -19.30
CA TYR A 322 -15.01 5.57 -18.88
C TYR A 322 -16.48 5.90 -19.12
N GLN A 323 -16.78 6.74 -20.12
CA GLN A 323 -18.16 6.98 -20.60
C GLN A 323 -18.45 6.34 -21.97
N GLU A 324 -17.63 5.40 -22.44
CA GLU A 324 -17.97 4.58 -23.61
C GLU A 324 -18.15 3.11 -23.27
#